data_88f9e1c5250c98087aa6f44fa8b1f802
#
_entry.id   88f9e1c5250c98087aa6f44fa8b1f802
#
_cell.length_a   1.000
_cell.length_b   1.000
_cell.length_c   1.000
_cell.angle_alpha   90.00
_cell.angle_beta   90.00
_cell.angle_gamma   90.00
#
_symmetry.space_group_name_H-M   'P 1'
#
loop_
_entity.id
_entity.type
_entity.pdbx_description
1 polymer ?
#
loop_
_entity_poly.entity_id
_entity_poly.type
_entity_poly.pdbx_seq_one_letter_code
_entity_poly.pdbx_strand_id
1 'polypeptide(L)'
;GLLRDPEKIAEILATLRAASPGLFTVKMRIGFEDTRHFDRVLDLVNEHRVDLLSVHGRTVKEMYRSEVHYDYIAHAVSRVRCPVLANGNVTSPAAAARIVDDTRAAGVMIGRHAIRNPWIFRQCREIFAGQTVTPLTLADVRDYVERLYRATQRPDLEERYHVNKMKKYLNFVGQSVDADGAFLHAMRRTETERDLFSVCDQHLLTDPTRAFAPEPYPGVIARPNCETPHADGCSLETITA
;
A
#
# COMPACT_ATOMS: atom_id res chain seq x y z
N GLY A 1 16.76 -12.79 -7.58
CA GLY A 1 15.34 -12.86 -7.19
C GLY A 1 14.58 -13.94 -7.95
N LEU A 2 13.54 -14.48 -7.32
CA LEU A 2 12.77 -15.63 -7.84
C LEU A 2 12.22 -15.38 -9.26
N LEU A 3 11.78 -14.15 -9.60
CA LEU A 3 11.25 -13.81 -10.92
C LEU A 3 12.26 -13.92 -12.09
N ARG A 4 13.50 -14.25 -11.81
CA ARG A 4 14.53 -14.57 -12.83
C ARG A 4 14.56 -16.04 -13.24
N ASP A 5 13.88 -16.90 -12.49
CA ASP A 5 13.94 -18.34 -12.61
C ASP A 5 12.53 -18.96 -12.64
N PRO A 6 11.89 -19.02 -13.82
CA PRO A 6 10.55 -19.60 -13.95
C PRO A 6 10.48 -21.07 -13.56
N GLU A 7 11.54 -21.83 -13.76
CA GLU A 7 11.54 -23.27 -13.39
C GLU A 7 11.49 -23.43 -11.87
N LYS A 8 12.20 -22.58 -11.14
CA LYS A 8 12.09 -22.56 -9.67
C LYS A 8 10.72 -22.10 -9.19
N ILE A 9 10.08 -21.16 -9.90
CA ILE A 9 8.69 -20.77 -9.62
C ILE A 9 7.75 -21.97 -9.82
N ALA A 10 7.92 -22.75 -10.90
CA ALA A 10 7.12 -23.94 -11.18
C ALA A 10 7.21 -24.97 -10.04
N GLU A 11 8.42 -25.30 -9.58
CA GLU A 11 8.63 -26.20 -8.45
C GLU A 11 7.91 -25.73 -7.16
N ILE A 12 8.04 -24.41 -6.85
CA ILE A 12 7.40 -23.82 -5.67
C ILE A 12 5.87 -23.88 -5.79
N LEU A 13 5.31 -23.50 -6.95
CA LEU A 13 3.87 -23.51 -7.17
C LEU A 13 3.32 -24.93 -7.10
N ALA A 14 4.00 -25.92 -7.69
CA ALA A 14 3.64 -27.34 -7.63
C ALA A 14 3.58 -27.83 -6.17
N THR A 15 4.64 -27.56 -5.40
CA THR A 15 4.76 -27.98 -4.01
C THR A 15 3.68 -27.35 -3.14
N LEU A 16 3.48 -26.02 -3.27
CA LEU A 16 2.49 -25.31 -2.48
C LEU A 16 1.05 -25.71 -2.87
N ARG A 17 0.77 -25.90 -4.16
CA ARG A 17 -0.55 -26.38 -4.60
C ARG A 17 -0.87 -27.76 -4.06
N ALA A 18 0.09 -28.68 -4.07
CA ALA A 18 -0.09 -30.03 -3.51
C ALA A 18 -0.33 -30.01 -1.98
N ALA A 19 0.33 -29.09 -1.27
CA ALA A 19 0.19 -28.96 0.18
C ALA A 19 -1.06 -28.16 0.61
N SER A 20 -1.68 -27.38 -0.29
CA SER A 20 -2.83 -26.51 0.01
C SER A 20 -4.09 -27.00 -0.71
N PRO A 21 -4.99 -27.74 -0.05
CA PRO A 21 -6.24 -28.21 -0.67
C PRO A 21 -7.29 -27.08 -0.82
N GLY A 22 -7.12 -25.97 -0.09
CA GLY A 22 -8.01 -24.82 -0.13
C GLY A 22 -7.64 -23.78 -1.17
N LEU A 23 -8.09 -22.54 -0.97
CA LEU A 23 -7.77 -21.42 -1.84
C LEU A 23 -6.25 -21.15 -1.84
N PHE A 24 -5.69 -21.12 -3.05
CA PHE A 24 -4.27 -20.83 -3.29
C PHE A 24 -4.12 -19.53 -4.07
N THR A 25 -3.64 -18.51 -3.42
CA THR A 25 -3.48 -17.19 -4.00
C THR A 25 -1.99 -16.82 -4.17
N VAL A 26 -1.67 -16.11 -5.23
CA VAL A 26 -0.31 -15.69 -5.53
C VAL A 26 -0.25 -14.18 -5.66
N LYS A 27 0.79 -13.56 -5.12
CA LYS A 27 1.13 -12.17 -5.36
C LYS A 27 2.49 -12.07 -6.02
N MET A 28 2.57 -11.31 -7.13
CA MET A 28 3.81 -11.15 -7.89
C MET A 28 4.00 -9.72 -8.38
N ARG A 29 5.21 -9.42 -8.83
CA ARG A 29 5.55 -8.26 -9.67
C ARG A 29 5.67 -8.70 -11.12
N ILE A 30 5.68 -7.73 -12.06
CA ILE A 30 5.79 -8.01 -13.51
C ILE A 30 7.16 -8.50 -13.96
N GLY A 31 8.17 -8.49 -13.09
CA GLY A 31 9.51 -8.99 -13.37
C GLY A 31 10.51 -8.59 -12.31
N PHE A 32 11.78 -8.96 -12.49
CA PHE A 32 12.85 -8.57 -11.58
C PHE A 32 13.57 -7.31 -12.08
N GLU A 33 14.43 -7.38 -13.10
CA GLU A 33 15.01 -6.23 -13.82
C GLU A 33 14.09 -5.78 -14.96
N ASP A 34 13.54 -6.75 -15.67
CA ASP A 34 12.70 -6.62 -16.86
C ASP A 34 11.54 -7.61 -16.80
N THR A 35 10.73 -7.65 -17.84
CA THR A 35 9.50 -8.43 -17.93
C THR A 35 9.61 -9.69 -18.80
N ARG A 36 10.82 -10.08 -19.21
CA ARG A 36 11.06 -11.20 -20.17
C ARG A 36 10.42 -12.53 -19.79
N HIS A 37 10.25 -12.78 -18.50
CA HIS A 37 9.65 -14.03 -18.00
C HIS A 37 8.17 -13.88 -17.59
N PHE A 38 7.55 -12.71 -17.81
CA PHE A 38 6.22 -12.42 -17.31
C PHE A 38 5.18 -13.40 -17.86
N ASP A 39 5.17 -13.61 -19.19
CA ASP A 39 4.23 -14.55 -19.83
C ASP A 39 4.40 -15.99 -19.34
N ARG A 40 5.65 -16.45 -19.20
CA ARG A 40 5.91 -17.78 -18.68
C ARG A 40 5.38 -17.94 -17.25
N VAL A 41 5.52 -16.91 -16.41
CA VAL A 41 4.96 -16.97 -15.04
C VAL A 41 3.43 -16.95 -15.05
N LEU A 42 2.78 -16.24 -15.98
CA LEU A 42 1.32 -16.30 -16.15
C LEU A 42 0.85 -17.68 -16.60
N ASP A 43 1.61 -18.37 -17.48
CA ASP A 43 1.32 -19.74 -17.86
C ASP A 43 1.42 -20.69 -16.64
N LEU A 44 2.44 -20.52 -15.81
CA LEU A 44 2.58 -21.29 -14.56
C LEU A 44 1.42 -21.04 -13.58
N VAL A 45 0.90 -19.82 -13.50
CA VAL A 45 -0.30 -19.52 -12.72
C VAL A 45 -1.49 -20.37 -13.18
N ASN A 46 -1.67 -20.53 -14.49
CA ASN A 46 -2.72 -21.37 -15.08
C ASN A 46 -2.46 -22.89 -14.88
N GLU A 47 -1.22 -23.33 -15.12
CA GLU A 47 -0.79 -24.73 -14.99
C GLU A 47 -1.03 -25.24 -13.57
N HIS A 48 -0.67 -24.43 -12.56
CA HIS A 48 -0.81 -24.79 -11.14
C HIS A 48 -2.15 -24.38 -10.52
N ARG A 49 -3.13 -23.96 -11.32
CA ARG A 49 -4.51 -23.67 -10.88
C ARG A 49 -4.54 -22.71 -9.69
N VAL A 50 -3.87 -21.58 -9.82
CA VAL A 50 -3.95 -20.48 -8.84
C VAL A 50 -5.37 -19.95 -8.81
N ASP A 51 -5.95 -19.76 -7.63
CA ASP A 51 -7.35 -19.34 -7.48
C ASP A 51 -7.55 -17.83 -7.55
N LEU A 52 -6.49 -17.05 -7.24
CA LEU A 52 -6.48 -15.58 -7.37
C LEU A 52 -5.04 -15.09 -7.53
N LEU A 53 -4.83 -14.17 -8.47
CA LEU A 53 -3.54 -13.54 -8.73
C LEU A 53 -3.58 -12.06 -8.36
N SER A 54 -2.61 -11.57 -7.59
CA SER A 54 -2.39 -10.15 -7.39
C SER A 54 -1.12 -9.71 -8.11
N VAL A 55 -1.25 -8.76 -9.05
CA VAL A 55 -0.13 -8.27 -9.87
C VAL A 55 0.22 -6.85 -9.50
N HIS A 56 1.46 -6.63 -9.07
CA HIS A 56 2.01 -5.29 -8.91
C HIS A 56 2.69 -4.87 -10.22
N GLY A 57 2.14 -3.85 -10.87
CA GLY A 57 2.58 -3.35 -12.17
C GLY A 57 3.94 -2.64 -12.16
N ARG A 58 4.93 -3.18 -11.44
CA ARG A 58 6.34 -2.73 -11.44
C ARG A 58 7.26 -3.92 -11.32
N THR A 59 8.46 -3.81 -11.89
CA THR A 59 9.55 -4.75 -11.63
C THR A 59 10.09 -4.59 -10.20
N VAL A 60 10.93 -5.51 -9.75
CA VAL A 60 11.59 -5.40 -8.45
C VAL A 60 12.57 -4.23 -8.43
N LYS A 61 13.32 -4.01 -9.52
CA LYS A 61 14.32 -2.92 -9.65
C LYS A 61 13.71 -1.52 -9.65
N GLU A 62 12.50 -1.36 -10.19
CA GLU A 62 11.76 -0.09 -10.18
C GLU A 62 11.33 0.32 -8.77
N MET A 63 11.16 -0.64 -7.86
CA MET A 63 10.69 -0.41 -6.49
C MET A 63 9.36 0.36 -6.44
N TYR A 64 9.39 1.67 -6.08
CA TYR A 64 8.23 2.58 -6.00
C TYR A 64 8.47 3.89 -6.73
N ARG A 65 9.52 3.98 -7.55
CA ARG A 65 10.01 5.22 -8.14
C ARG A 65 9.46 5.48 -9.54
N SER A 66 9.14 4.43 -10.30
CA SER A 66 8.53 4.54 -11.63
C SER A 66 7.02 4.65 -11.55
N GLU A 67 6.39 4.93 -12.68
CA GLU A 67 4.96 4.74 -12.85
C GLU A 67 4.57 3.26 -12.78
N VAL A 68 3.29 2.99 -12.59
CA VAL A 68 2.75 1.63 -12.58
C VAL A 68 2.38 1.26 -14.00
N HIS A 69 2.89 0.13 -14.49
CA HIS A 69 2.58 -0.41 -15.80
C HIS A 69 1.24 -1.18 -15.75
N TYR A 70 0.13 -0.45 -15.88
CA TYR A 70 -1.22 -1.03 -15.84
C TYR A 70 -1.53 -1.90 -17.07
N ASP A 71 -0.88 -1.67 -18.20
CA ASP A 71 -0.93 -2.50 -19.40
C ASP A 71 -0.51 -3.96 -19.14
N TYR A 72 0.51 -4.19 -18.33
CA TYR A 72 0.89 -5.55 -17.88
C TYR A 72 -0.16 -6.17 -16.97
N ILE A 73 -0.88 -5.38 -16.17
CA ILE A 73 -1.99 -5.92 -15.37
C ILE A 73 -3.16 -6.31 -16.27
N ALA A 74 -3.52 -5.46 -17.25
CA ALA A 74 -4.54 -5.77 -18.25
C ALA A 74 -4.17 -7.01 -19.06
N HIS A 75 -2.88 -7.15 -19.46
CA HIS A 75 -2.37 -8.33 -20.10
C HIS A 75 -2.54 -9.59 -19.23
N ALA A 76 -2.19 -9.51 -17.93
CA ALA A 76 -2.40 -10.63 -17.01
C ALA A 76 -3.89 -11.02 -16.93
N VAL A 77 -4.80 -10.03 -16.86
CA VAL A 77 -6.26 -10.28 -16.85
C VAL A 77 -6.71 -11.07 -18.09
N SER A 78 -6.17 -10.74 -19.27
CA SER A 78 -6.51 -11.44 -20.52
C SER A 78 -5.90 -12.84 -20.62
N ARG A 79 -4.81 -13.12 -19.88
CA ARG A 79 -4.01 -14.35 -20.03
C ARG A 79 -4.36 -15.43 -19.02
N VAL A 80 -4.65 -15.03 -17.74
CA VAL A 80 -4.92 -16.03 -16.69
C VAL A 80 -6.40 -16.37 -16.56
N ARG A 81 -6.68 -17.55 -16.02
CA ARG A 81 -8.05 -18.06 -15.84
C ARG A 81 -8.67 -17.65 -14.50
N CYS A 82 -7.83 -17.26 -13.53
CA CYS A 82 -8.30 -16.82 -12.22
C CYS A 82 -8.54 -15.30 -12.17
N PRO A 83 -9.35 -14.80 -11.23
CA PRO A 83 -9.47 -13.36 -10.99
C PRO A 83 -8.11 -12.71 -10.71
N VAL A 84 -7.90 -11.50 -11.26
CA VAL A 84 -6.70 -10.70 -11.02
C VAL A 84 -7.04 -9.48 -10.18
N LEU A 85 -6.22 -9.21 -9.15
CA LEU A 85 -6.25 -7.96 -8.40
C LEU A 85 -5.12 -7.03 -8.87
N ALA A 86 -5.49 -5.83 -9.27
CA ALA A 86 -4.54 -4.79 -9.65
C ALA A 86 -3.88 -4.18 -8.42
N ASN A 87 -2.56 -4.16 -8.38
CA ASN A 87 -1.78 -3.57 -7.29
C ASN A 87 -0.78 -2.53 -7.83
N GLY A 88 -0.68 -1.41 -7.16
CA GLY A 88 0.20 -0.28 -7.46
C GLY A 88 -0.59 1.04 -7.47
N ASN A 89 -0.12 2.03 -6.72
CA ASN A 89 -0.66 3.39 -6.64
C ASN A 89 -2.20 3.50 -6.52
N VAL A 90 -2.83 2.56 -5.81
CA VAL A 90 -4.26 2.69 -5.44
C VAL A 90 -4.33 3.71 -4.30
N THR A 91 -4.38 4.98 -4.67
CA THR A 91 -4.25 6.12 -3.75
C THR A 91 -5.59 6.55 -3.16
N SER A 92 -6.69 6.31 -3.87
CA SER A 92 -8.04 6.71 -3.46
C SER A 92 -9.10 5.78 -4.03
N PRO A 93 -10.37 5.88 -3.60
CA PRO A 93 -11.48 5.17 -4.22
C PRO A 93 -11.63 5.48 -5.71
N ALA A 94 -11.48 6.74 -6.10
CA ALA A 94 -11.54 7.16 -7.50
C ALA A 94 -10.39 6.56 -8.33
N ALA A 95 -9.18 6.50 -7.76
CA ALA A 95 -8.05 5.80 -8.41
C ALA A 95 -8.34 4.30 -8.54
N ALA A 96 -8.93 3.67 -7.52
CA ALA A 96 -9.32 2.26 -7.57
C ALA A 96 -10.31 1.98 -8.71
N ALA A 97 -11.33 2.83 -8.87
CA ALA A 97 -12.32 2.70 -9.95
C ALA A 97 -11.64 2.81 -11.34
N ARG A 98 -10.85 3.86 -11.57
CA ARG A 98 -10.11 4.02 -12.83
C ARG A 98 -9.21 2.81 -13.15
N ILE A 99 -8.46 2.33 -12.16
CA ILE A 99 -7.56 1.18 -12.35
C ILE A 99 -8.34 -0.07 -12.76
N VAL A 100 -9.50 -0.33 -12.15
CA VAL A 100 -10.35 -1.47 -12.52
C VAL A 100 -10.91 -1.30 -13.94
N ASP A 101 -11.36 -0.09 -14.28
CA ASP A 101 -11.89 0.22 -15.61
C ASP A 101 -10.82 0.06 -16.70
N ASP A 102 -9.61 0.55 -16.47
CA ASP A 102 -8.48 0.50 -17.41
C ASP A 102 -7.93 -0.91 -17.60
N THR A 103 -7.84 -1.69 -16.51
CA THR A 103 -7.20 -3.00 -16.52
C THR A 103 -8.18 -4.17 -16.67
N ARG A 104 -9.47 -3.95 -16.44
CA ARG A 104 -10.50 -5.00 -16.32
C ARG A 104 -10.21 -6.01 -15.21
N ALA A 105 -9.40 -5.64 -14.23
CA ALA A 105 -9.14 -6.46 -13.07
C ALA A 105 -10.41 -6.69 -12.23
N ALA A 106 -10.48 -7.83 -11.55
CA ALA A 106 -11.62 -8.18 -10.69
C ALA A 106 -11.72 -7.29 -9.43
N GLY A 107 -10.66 -6.53 -9.13
CA GLY A 107 -10.60 -5.60 -8.02
C GLY A 107 -9.18 -5.07 -7.83
N VAL A 108 -8.94 -4.45 -6.67
CA VAL A 108 -7.64 -3.85 -6.34
C VAL A 108 -7.05 -4.43 -5.06
N MET A 109 -5.71 -4.49 -5.00
CA MET A 109 -4.97 -4.73 -3.77
C MET A 109 -4.36 -3.41 -3.29
N ILE A 110 -4.72 -2.97 -2.09
CA ILE A 110 -4.28 -1.70 -1.53
C ILE A 110 -3.16 -1.96 -0.51
N GLY A 111 -2.01 -1.33 -0.71
CA GLY A 111 -0.86 -1.42 0.19
C GLY A 111 -0.77 -0.21 1.12
N ARG A 112 0.26 0.63 0.93
CA ARG A 112 0.61 1.78 1.78
C ARG A 112 -0.55 2.76 2.02
N HIS A 113 -1.42 2.94 1.04
CA HIS A 113 -2.56 3.84 1.16
C HIS A 113 -3.66 3.34 2.10
N ALA A 114 -3.68 2.04 2.44
CA ALA A 114 -4.51 1.52 3.53
C ALA A 114 -4.01 1.98 4.91
N ILE A 115 -2.69 2.25 5.06
CA ILE A 115 -2.13 2.84 6.27
C ILE A 115 -2.47 4.34 6.34
N ARG A 116 -2.38 5.04 5.19
CA ARG A 116 -2.75 6.45 5.08
C ARG A 116 -4.23 6.69 5.39
N ASN A 117 -5.09 5.91 4.76
CA ASN A 117 -6.55 6.00 4.89
C ASN A 117 -7.14 4.60 5.13
N PRO A 118 -7.32 4.17 6.38
CA PRO A 118 -7.86 2.84 6.67
C PRO A 118 -9.32 2.66 6.24
N TRP A 119 -10.06 3.72 6.02
CA TRP A 119 -11.43 3.67 5.51
C TRP A 119 -11.52 3.45 3.99
N ILE A 120 -10.38 3.46 3.27
CA ILE A 120 -10.33 3.30 1.82
C ILE A 120 -11.07 2.05 1.33
N PHE A 121 -11.10 0.97 2.10
CA PHE A 121 -11.83 -0.26 1.76
C PHE A 121 -13.36 -0.04 1.76
N ARG A 122 -13.89 0.70 2.73
CA ARG A 122 -15.31 1.09 2.77
C ARG A 122 -15.61 2.01 1.58
N GLN A 123 -14.79 3.02 1.39
CA GLN A 123 -14.95 4.00 0.32
C GLN A 123 -14.84 3.36 -1.09
N CYS A 124 -13.98 2.34 -1.26
CA CYS A 124 -13.94 1.56 -2.50
C CYS A 124 -15.23 0.76 -2.70
N ARG A 125 -15.81 0.16 -1.65
CA ARG A 125 -17.10 -0.52 -1.78
C ARG A 125 -18.22 0.45 -2.15
N GLU A 126 -18.24 1.64 -1.56
CA GLU A 126 -19.20 2.70 -1.89
C GLU A 126 -19.13 3.08 -3.38
N ILE A 127 -17.94 3.39 -3.90
CA ILE A 127 -17.77 3.78 -5.31
C ILE A 127 -18.10 2.65 -6.29
N PHE A 128 -17.68 1.41 -5.99
CA PHE A 128 -18.01 0.26 -6.84
C PHE A 128 -19.51 -0.10 -6.82
N ALA A 129 -20.24 0.28 -5.77
CA ALA A 129 -21.70 0.18 -5.68
C ALA A 129 -22.43 1.38 -6.33
N GLY A 130 -21.72 2.32 -6.95
CA GLY A 130 -22.30 3.55 -7.52
C GLY A 130 -22.82 4.53 -6.46
N GLN A 131 -22.37 4.41 -5.21
CA GLN A 131 -22.77 5.27 -4.11
C GLN A 131 -21.82 6.47 -3.98
N THR A 132 -22.30 7.52 -3.33
CA THR A 132 -21.44 8.65 -2.95
C THR A 132 -20.45 8.20 -1.88
N VAL A 133 -19.17 8.48 -2.13
CA VAL A 133 -18.11 8.17 -1.16
C VAL A 133 -18.25 9.04 0.08
N THR A 134 -18.33 8.40 1.25
CA THR A 134 -18.43 9.10 2.54
C THR A 134 -17.14 9.83 2.83
N PRO A 135 -17.15 11.17 2.94
CA PRO A 135 -15.97 11.95 3.27
C PRO A 135 -15.50 11.66 4.70
N LEU A 136 -14.26 11.98 4.96
CA LEU A 136 -13.65 11.91 6.29
C LEU A 136 -13.26 13.32 6.73
N THR A 137 -13.35 13.57 8.02
CA THR A 137 -12.90 14.80 8.66
C THR A 137 -11.56 14.57 9.39
N LEU A 138 -10.88 15.65 9.77
CA LEU A 138 -9.69 15.54 10.61
C LEU A 138 -10.03 15.02 12.02
N ALA A 139 -11.25 15.25 12.52
CA ALA A 139 -11.71 14.64 13.77
C ALA A 139 -11.76 13.10 13.68
N ASP A 140 -12.27 12.55 12.58
CA ASP A 140 -12.26 11.09 12.35
C ASP A 140 -10.83 10.52 12.40
N VAL A 141 -9.88 11.27 11.82
CA VAL A 141 -8.46 10.88 11.82
C VAL A 141 -7.90 10.93 13.24
N ARG A 142 -8.24 11.97 14.03
CA ARG A 142 -7.79 12.07 15.43
C ARG A 142 -8.27 10.90 16.26
N ASP A 143 -9.54 10.54 16.14
CA ASP A 143 -10.13 9.40 16.84
C ASP A 143 -9.45 8.07 16.42
N TYR A 144 -9.15 7.93 15.14
CA TYR A 144 -8.43 6.77 14.65
C TYR A 144 -7.02 6.67 15.24
N VAL A 145 -6.28 7.78 15.30
CA VAL A 145 -4.92 7.81 15.87
C VAL A 145 -4.93 7.35 17.31
N GLU A 146 -5.89 7.81 18.13
CA GLU A 146 -6.01 7.40 19.53
C GLU A 146 -6.32 5.91 19.65
N ARG A 147 -7.32 5.42 18.90
CA ARG A 147 -7.66 3.98 18.89
C ARG A 147 -6.49 3.12 18.44
N LEU A 148 -5.76 3.54 17.42
CA LEU A 148 -4.59 2.81 16.92
C LEU A 148 -3.47 2.77 17.97
N TYR A 149 -3.20 3.89 18.64
CA TYR A 149 -2.21 3.96 19.72
C TYR A 149 -2.56 2.95 20.81
N ARG A 150 -3.78 3.03 21.36
CA ARG A 150 -4.27 2.13 22.43
C ARG A 150 -4.25 0.66 22.01
N ALA A 151 -4.71 0.34 20.80
CA ALA A 151 -4.75 -1.02 20.27
C ALA A 151 -3.36 -1.62 20.00
N THR A 152 -2.33 -0.79 19.88
CA THR A 152 -0.96 -1.24 19.60
C THR A 152 -0.03 -1.13 20.79
N GLN A 153 -0.51 -0.62 21.92
CA GLN A 153 0.25 -0.60 23.19
C GLN A 153 0.60 -2.01 23.65
N ARG A 154 1.79 -2.13 24.21
CA ARG A 154 2.30 -3.34 24.85
C ARG A 154 2.83 -2.97 26.23
N PRO A 155 2.29 -3.55 27.32
CA PRO A 155 2.67 -3.19 28.70
C PRO A 155 4.15 -3.48 29.03
N ASP A 156 4.76 -4.39 28.28
CA ASP A 156 6.16 -4.81 28.43
C ASP A 156 7.18 -3.90 27.74
N LEU A 157 6.73 -2.86 27.01
CA LEU A 157 7.58 -1.97 26.25
C LEU A 157 7.51 -0.53 26.73
N GLU A 158 8.63 0.17 26.59
CA GLU A 158 8.74 1.59 26.95
C GLU A 158 7.86 2.49 26.07
N GLU A 159 7.43 3.62 26.64
CA GLU A 159 6.64 4.66 25.94
C GLU A 159 7.27 5.08 24.61
N ARG A 160 8.58 5.28 24.57
CA ARG A 160 9.33 5.67 23.37
C ARG A 160 9.16 4.67 22.22
N TYR A 161 9.04 3.38 22.52
CA TYR A 161 8.76 2.37 21.50
C TYR A 161 7.39 2.60 20.85
N HIS A 162 6.36 2.90 21.65
CA HIS A 162 4.99 3.13 21.16
C HIS A 162 4.93 4.39 20.31
N VAL A 163 5.55 5.48 20.77
CA VAL A 163 5.66 6.74 20.01
C VAL A 163 6.34 6.50 18.66
N ASN A 164 7.48 5.81 18.66
CA ASN A 164 8.19 5.50 17.42
C ASN A 164 7.41 4.57 16.47
N LYS A 165 6.63 3.64 17.02
CA LYS A 165 5.72 2.80 16.24
C LYS A 165 4.62 3.63 15.60
N MET A 166 3.99 4.54 16.34
CA MET A 166 2.98 5.45 15.81
C MET A 166 3.52 6.37 14.73
N LYS A 167 4.72 6.90 14.88
CA LYS A 167 5.38 7.69 13.82
C LYS A 167 5.45 6.96 12.48
N LYS A 168 5.67 5.64 12.48
CA LYS A 168 5.69 4.82 11.24
C LYS A 168 4.33 4.86 10.52
N TYR A 169 3.23 4.82 11.26
CA TYR A 169 1.88 4.92 10.68
C TYR A 169 1.53 6.37 10.30
N LEU A 170 1.80 7.32 11.21
CA LEU A 170 1.48 8.72 11.00
C LEU A 170 2.27 9.38 9.86
N ASN A 171 3.44 8.83 9.50
CA ASN A 171 4.14 9.23 8.28
C ASN A 171 3.27 9.05 7.02
N PHE A 172 2.42 8.03 6.98
CA PHE A 172 1.49 7.84 5.87
C PHE A 172 0.22 8.69 6.04
N VAL A 173 -0.40 8.69 7.22
CA VAL A 173 -1.60 9.48 7.52
C VAL A 173 -1.36 10.96 7.23
N GLY A 174 -0.22 11.50 7.67
CA GLY A 174 0.13 12.90 7.52
C GLY A 174 0.23 13.41 6.07
N GLN A 175 0.33 12.50 5.08
CA GLN A 175 0.33 12.90 3.67
C GLN A 175 -1.01 13.55 3.22
N SER A 176 -2.05 13.44 4.02
CA SER A 176 -3.39 13.95 3.71
C SER A 176 -3.94 14.92 4.76
N VAL A 177 -3.11 15.37 5.70
CA VAL A 177 -3.52 16.29 6.77
C VAL A 177 -3.40 17.75 6.33
N ASP A 178 -2.23 18.15 5.84
CA ASP A 178 -1.96 19.51 5.36
C ASP A 178 -1.02 19.50 4.14
N ALA A 179 -1.15 20.51 3.29
CA ALA A 179 -0.45 20.58 2.01
C ALA A 179 1.03 20.97 2.14
N ASP A 180 1.41 21.62 3.23
CA ASP A 180 2.77 22.06 3.52
C ASP A 180 3.58 21.04 4.34
N GLY A 181 2.91 19.97 4.81
CA GLY A 181 3.54 18.92 5.61
C GLY A 181 3.90 19.33 7.03
N ALA A 182 3.31 20.40 7.54
CA ALA A 182 3.57 20.93 8.88
C ALA A 182 3.29 19.89 9.97
N PHE A 183 2.18 19.15 9.85
CA PHE A 183 1.87 18.03 10.74
C PHE A 183 3.00 17.01 10.78
N LEU A 184 3.47 16.55 9.62
CA LEU A 184 4.56 15.56 9.55
C LEU A 184 5.84 16.07 10.17
N HIS A 185 6.16 17.35 9.94
CA HIS A 185 7.35 17.97 10.50
C HIS A 185 7.31 18.02 12.05
N ALA A 186 6.17 18.42 12.62
CA ALA A 186 5.97 18.45 14.06
C ALA A 186 5.94 17.05 14.67
N MET A 187 5.13 16.15 14.12
CA MET A 187 4.94 14.77 14.59
C MET A 187 6.26 13.98 14.65
N ARG A 188 7.12 14.12 13.65
CA ARG A 188 8.41 13.41 13.60
C ARG A 188 9.36 13.77 14.76
N ARG A 189 9.16 14.91 15.41
CA ARG A 189 10.00 15.41 16.51
C ARG A 189 9.49 15.07 17.89
N THR A 190 8.28 14.54 18.02
CA THR A 190 7.72 14.12 19.31
C THR A 190 8.52 12.97 19.91
N GLU A 191 8.65 12.93 21.23
CA GLU A 191 9.37 11.87 21.95
C GLU A 191 8.50 11.15 22.97
N THR A 192 7.46 11.83 23.48
CA THR A 192 6.51 11.30 24.47
C THR A 192 5.12 11.13 23.86
N GLU A 193 4.28 10.31 24.52
CA GLU A 193 2.86 10.20 24.19
C GLU A 193 2.16 11.55 24.26
N ARG A 194 2.43 12.30 25.32
CA ARG A 194 1.87 13.62 25.55
C ARG A 194 2.18 14.57 24.38
N ASP A 195 3.44 14.62 23.95
CA ASP A 195 3.84 15.48 22.84
C ASP A 195 3.18 15.03 21.54
N LEU A 196 3.12 13.73 21.29
CA LEU A 196 2.48 13.15 20.09
C LEU A 196 1.01 13.56 20.02
N PHE A 197 0.25 13.39 21.10
CA PHE A 197 -1.16 13.76 21.12
C PHE A 197 -1.37 15.28 21.10
N SER A 198 -0.50 16.07 21.73
CA SER A 198 -0.54 17.53 21.64
C SER A 198 -0.41 18.00 20.18
N VAL A 199 0.53 17.44 19.43
CA VAL A 199 0.69 17.73 18.00
C VAL A 199 -0.53 17.26 17.19
N CYS A 200 -1.06 16.07 17.49
CA CYS A 200 -2.28 15.60 16.84
C CYS A 200 -3.46 16.55 17.09
N ASP A 201 -3.67 16.98 18.32
CA ASP A 201 -4.77 17.88 18.70
C ASP A 201 -4.61 19.24 18.03
N GLN A 202 -3.40 19.79 17.97
CA GLN A 202 -3.11 21.07 17.32
C GLN A 202 -3.43 21.03 15.81
N HIS A 203 -3.09 19.95 15.10
CA HIS A 203 -3.27 19.87 13.65
C HIS A 203 -4.60 19.29 13.20
N LEU A 204 -5.21 18.43 14.02
CA LEU A 204 -6.42 17.69 13.64
C LEU A 204 -7.70 18.23 14.31
N LEU A 205 -7.60 18.96 15.42
CA LEU A 205 -8.76 19.47 16.15
C LEU A 205 -8.91 21.00 16.12
N THR A 206 -7.95 21.75 15.59
CA THR A 206 -8.11 23.22 15.42
C THR A 206 -9.23 23.55 14.43
N ASP A 207 -9.38 22.72 13.37
CA ASP A 207 -10.54 22.70 12.48
C ASP A 207 -10.98 21.24 12.29
N PRO A 208 -11.73 20.69 13.25
CA PRO A 208 -12.08 19.27 13.26
C PRO A 208 -13.01 18.85 12.11
N THR A 209 -13.72 19.79 11.50
CA THR A 209 -14.64 19.56 10.38
C THR A 209 -13.95 19.62 9.02
N ARG A 210 -12.70 20.09 8.96
CA ARG A 210 -11.93 20.11 7.73
C ARG A 210 -11.78 18.71 7.16
N ALA A 211 -12.00 18.60 5.84
CA ALA A 211 -11.90 17.32 5.15
C ALA A 211 -10.47 16.76 5.19
N PHE A 212 -10.35 15.48 5.50
CA PHE A 212 -9.12 14.71 5.28
C PHE A 212 -8.96 14.48 3.78
N ALA A 213 -7.83 14.86 3.20
CA ALA A 213 -7.66 14.80 1.75
C ALA A 213 -7.79 13.37 1.21
N PRO A 214 -8.61 13.13 0.18
CA PRO A 214 -8.80 11.79 -0.40
C PRO A 214 -7.52 11.25 -1.06
N GLU A 215 -6.68 12.13 -1.57
CA GLU A 215 -5.36 11.84 -2.15
C GLU A 215 -4.24 12.40 -1.25
N PRO A 216 -3.03 11.84 -1.31
CA PRO A 216 -1.88 12.45 -0.66
C PRO A 216 -1.57 13.82 -1.31
N TYR A 217 -1.25 14.81 -0.51
CA TYR A 217 -0.83 16.12 -1.02
C TYR A 217 0.48 15.99 -1.82
N PRO A 218 0.60 16.63 -3.00
CA PRO A 218 1.82 16.65 -3.79
C PRO A 218 3.01 17.14 -2.98
N GLY A 219 4.13 16.43 -3.05
CA GLY A 219 5.37 16.80 -2.33
C GLY A 219 5.40 16.39 -0.86
N VAL A 220 4.28 15.99 -0.25
CA VAL A 220 4.25 15.50 1.13
C VAL A 220 4.62 14.01 1.16
N ILE A 221 5.86 13.70 1.53
CA ILE A 221 6.46 12.38 1.39
C ILE A 221 6.49 11.63 2.73
N ALA A 222 5.92 10.41 2.77
CA ALA A 222 5.94 9.56 3.96
C ALA A 222 7.34 8.99 4.25
N ARG A 223 8.09 8.63 3.22
CA ARG A 223 9.41 8.00 3.32
C ARG A 223 10.39 8.64 2.34
N PRO A 224 11.01 9.79 2.67
CA PRO A 224 11.92 10.49 1.76
C PRO A 224 13.00 9.60 1.17
N ASN A 225 13.64 8.74 1.99
CA ASN A 225 14.74 7.87 1.56
C ASN A 225 14.32 6.74 0.59
N CYS A 226 13.02 6.44 0.48
CA CYS A 226 12.52 5.34 -0.36
C CYS A 226 11.70 5.82 -1.56
N GLU A 227 11.19 7.03 -1.53
CA GLU A 227 10.20 7.55 -2.48
C GLU A 227 10.77 8.65 -3.38
N THR A 228 11.81 9.36 -2.94
CA THR A 228 12.55 10.31 -3.79
C THR A 228 13.56 9.58 -4.66
N PRO A 229 13.70 9.93 -5.95
CA PRO A 229 14.82 9.49 -6.76
C PRO A 229 16.11 10.05 -6.14
N HIS A 230 16.99 9.19 -5.63
CA HIS A 230 18.34 9.62 -5.31
C HIS A 230 19.13 9.74 -6.61
N ALA A 231 19.90 10.81 -6.75
CA ALA A 231 20.83 11.02 -7.86
C ALA A 231 21.97 9.97 -7.83
N ASP A 232 22.20 9.33 -6.67
CA ASP A 232 23.24 8.33 -6.49
C ASP A 232 22.66 7.07 -5.83
N GLY A 233 23.05 5.89 -6.35
CA GLY A 233 22.49 4.60 -6.02
C GLY A 233 22.44 4.28 -4.52
N CYS A 234 21.25 4.02 -4.03
CA CYS A 234 21.05 3.48 -2.69
C CYS A 234 21.53 2.03 -2.65
N SER A 235 22.65 1.79 -1.98
CA SER A 235 23.12 0.46 -1.60
C SER A 235 22.10 -0.25 -0.72
N LEU A 236 21.86 -1.54 -1.02
CA LEU A 236 20.94 -2.46 -0.33
C LEU A 236 21.46 -2.90 1.06
N GLU A 237 22.13 -2.03 1.80
CA GLU A 237 22.58 -2.37 3.15
C GLU A 237 21.65 -1.75 4.20
N THR A 238 21.22 -2.59 5.11
CA THR A 238 20.42 -2.35 6.33
C THR A 238 18.90 -2.43 6.21
N ILE A 239 18.36 -3.65 6.00
CA ILE A 239 17.14 -4.07 6.68
C ILE A 239 17.45 -5.42 7.35
N THR A 240 18.22 -5.37 8.42
CA THR A 240 18.28 -6.39 9.47
C THR A 240 18.12 -5.65 10.79
N ALA A 241 16.99 -5.87 11.42
CA ALA A 241 16.59 -5.86 12.82
C ALA A 241 15.14 -5.36 12.94
#